data_598cb23b045a2fe7606e2a8eb5ada88d
#
_entry.id   598cb23b045a2fe7606e2a8eb5ada88d
#
_cell.length_a   1.000
_cell.length_b   1.000
_cell.length_c   1.000
_cell.angle_alpha   90.00
_cell.angle_beta   90.00
_cell.angle_gamma   90.00
#
_symmetry.space_group_name_H-M   'P 1'
#
loop_
_entity.id
_entity.type
_entity.pdbx_description
1 polymer ?
#
loop_
_entity_poly.entity_id
_entity_poly.type
_entity_poly.pdbx_seq_one_letter_code
_entity_poly.pdbx_strand_id
1 'polypeptide(L)'
;MMVRKMAQKNSNAPSQHIGNTVLVVTMEVDEADEEEFNEWYNEQHLPERMAIPGYVSARRFKLEDGNNALKYLCIWEMEDGSPLQSEMYKDQNARPTELYLRVNKTIKARTRGLYHQVYPETGTSFEDRSGFHGERLPAHP
;
A
#
# COMPACT_ATOMS: atom_id res chain seq x y z
N MET A 1 -9.32 -10.18 -16.83
CA MET A 1 -9.67 -9.71 -16.64
C MET A 1 -10.14 -9.30 -17.03
N MET A 2 -9.99 -9.12 -17.00
CA MET A 2 -10.36 -8.47 -17.13
C MET A 2 -10.74 -7.91 -17.57
N VAL A 3 -10.90 -7.74 -17.84
CA VAL A 3 -11.36 -6.95 -18.16
C VAL A 3 -11.27 -6.21 -18.12
N ARG A 4 -10.79 -5.95 -18.08
CA ARG A 4 -10.80 -4.97 -17.97
C ARG A 4 -10.97 -4.24 -18.90
N LYS A 5 -11.04 -4.36 -19.24
CA LYS A 5 -11.27 -3.66 -19.83
C LYS A 5 -11.59 -2.89 -20.40
N MET A 6 -11.52 -2.76 -20.89
CA MET A 6 -11.98 -2.03 -21.24
C MET A 6 -12.41 -1.21 -21.31
N ALA A 7 -12.33 -1.01 -21.23
CA ALA A 7 -12.87 -0.25 -21.18
C ALA A 7 -13.13 0.59 -21.23
N GLN A 8 -13.23 0.66 -21.12
CA GLN A 8 -13.53 1.69 -21.18
C GLN A 8 -12.99 2.63 -20.99
N LYS A 9 -12.81 2.97 -21.84
CA LYS A 9 -12.25 4.01 -21.29
C LYS A 9 -12.73 5.30 -21.62
N ASN A 10 -13.55 5.71 -20.97
CA ASN A 10 -14.07 7.03 -20.92
C ASN A 10 -13.07 7.88 -20.14
N SER A 11 -12.61 8.94 -20.71
CA SER A 11 -11.54 9.69 -20.11
C SER A 11 -11.95 10.37 -18.81
N ASN A 12 -13.25 10.54 -18.57
CA ASN A 12 -13.72 11.16 -17.35
C ASN A 12 -14.05 10.15 -16.28
N ALA A 13 -14.08 8.91 -16.63
CA ALA A 13 -14.43 7.90 -15.66
C ALA A 13 -13.25 7.61 -14.78
N PRO A 14 -13.47 7.30 -13.51
CA PRO A 14 -12.43 6.67 -12.71
C PRO A 14 -12.35 5.23 -13.20
N SER A 15 -11.73 5.08 -14.36
CA SER A 15 -11.72 3.80 -15.05
C SER A 15 -10.78 2.81 -14.39
N GLN A 16 -9.94 3.28 -13.49
CA GLN A 16 -9.01 2.39 -12.84
C GLN A 16 -9.75 1.56 -11.81
N HIS A 17 -9.47 0.26 -11.85
CA HIS A 17 -9.93 -0.58 -10.76
C HIS A 17 -9.06 -0.28 -9.54
N ILE A 18 -9.68 0.09 -8.46
CA ILE A 18 -8.97 0.28 -7.21
C ILE A 18 -9.68 -0.51 -6.14
N GLY A 19 -8.91 -0.92 -5.15
CA GLY A 19 -9.46 -1.65 -4.04
C GLY A 19 -10.12 -0.72 -3.04
N ASN A 20 -10.91 -1.28 -2.16
CA ASN A 20 -11.55 -0.50 -1.12
C ASN A 20 -10.83 -0.61 0.23
N THR A 21 -9.74 -1.35 0.28
CA THR A 21 -9.06 -1.66 1.53
C THR A 21 -7.58 -1.44 1.33
N VAL A 22 -6.92 -0.82 2.31
CA VAL A 22 -5.48 -0.67 2.28
C VAL A 22 -4.89 -1.15 3.59
N LEU A 23 -3.78 -1.86 3.47
CA LEU A 23 -2.95 -2.22 4.61
C LEU A 23 -1.79 -1.26 4.60
N VAL A 24 -1.63 -0.51 5.68
CA VAL A 24 -0.55 0.47 5.80
C VAL A 24 0.44 -0.05 6.82
N VAL A 25 1.67 -0.24 6.38
CA VAL A 25 2.73 -0.78 7.24
C VAL A 25 3.88 0.21 7.24
N THR A 26 4.34 0.59 8.43
CA THR A 26 5.55 1.41 8.52
C THR A 26 6.59 0.66 9.32
N MET A 27 7.85 0.93 8.99
CA MET A 27 8.96 0.21 9.63
C MET A 27 10.15 1.14 9.79
N GLU A 28 10.91 0.90 10.86
CA GLU A 28 12.13 1.64 11.13
C GLU A 28 13.32 0.69 11.09
N VAL A 29 14.36 1.07 10.35
CA VAL A 29 15.63 0.32 10.34
C VAL A 29 16.77 1.33 10.40
N ASP A 30 17.90 0.89 10.92
CA ASP A 30 19.10 1.72 10.93
C ASP A 30 19.66 1.87 9.52
N GLU A 31 20.38 2.95 9.32
CA GLU A 31 20.98 3.24 8.01
C GLU A 31 21.81 2.06 7.52
N ALA A 32 22.56 1.44 8.41
CA ALA A 32 23.44 0.33 8.05
C ALA A 32 22.68 -0.88 7.52
N ASP A 33 21.39 -0.98 7.84
CA ASP A 33 20.58 -2.14 7.45
C ASP A 33 19.64 -1.85 6.30
N GLU A 34 19.64 -0.62 5.78
CA GLU A 34 18.64 -0.24 4.77
C GLU A 34 18.82 -0.97 3.45
N GLU A 35 20.05 -1.20 3.05
CA GLU A 35 20.28 -1.84 1.74
C GLU A 35 19.64 -3.22 1.70
N GLU A 36 19.92 -4.04 2.71
CA GLU A 36 19.38 -5.40 2.73
C GLU A 36 17.88 -5.38 2.97
N PHE A 37 17.39 -4.45 3.80
CA PHE A 37 15.97 -4.28 4.05
C PHE A 37 15.23 -3.97 2.74
N ASN A 38 15.76 -3.04 1.95
CA ASN A 38 15.13 -2.66 0.70
C ASN A 38 15.22 -3.79 -0.34
N GLU A 39 16.31 -4.51 -0.35
CA GLU A 39 16.44 -5.66 -1.25
C GLU A 39 15.36 -6.69 -0.95
N TRP A 40 15.21 -7.06 0.32
CA TRP A 40 14.18 -8.02 0.71
C TRP A 40 12.79 -7.52 0.34
N TYR A 41 12.51 -6.26 0.68
CA TYR A 41 11.19 -5.72 0.48
C TYR A 41 10.84 -5.66 -1.01
N ASN A 42 11.75 -5.12 -1.81
CA ASN A 42 11.47 -4.90 -3.23
C ASN A 42 11.52 -6.19 -4.05
N GLU A 43 12.46 -7.07 -3.74
CA GLU A 43 12.73 -8.20 -4.61
C GLU A 43 12.03 -9.46 -4.16
N GLN A 44 11.65 -9.55 -2.91
CA GLN A 44 10.99 -10.74 -2.40
C GLN A 44 9.60 -10.46 -1.85
N HIS A 45 9.49 -9.52 -0.92
CA HIS A 45 8.25 -9.34 -0.17
C HIS A 45 7.11 -8.81 -1.05
N LEU A 46 7.37 -7.74 -1.82
CA LEU A 46 6.36 -7.20 -2.70
C LEU A 46 5.87 -8.22 -3.72
N PRO A 47 6.77 -8.87 -4.49
CA PRO A 47 6.29 -9.84 -5.48
C PRO A 47 5.54 -10.99 -4.84
N GLU A 48 6.00 -11.45 -3.69
CA GLU A 48 5.38 -12.59 -3.03
C GLU A 48 3.94 -12.27 -2.62
N ARG A 49 3.75 -11.14 -1.96
CA ARG A 49 2.41 -10.74 -1.54
C ARG A 49 1.50 -10.43 -2.73
N MET A 50 2.05 -9.76 -3.75
CA MET A 50 1.25 -9.39 -4.90
C MET A 50 0.78 -10.60 -5.71
N ALA A 51 1.36 -11.76 -5.49
CA ALA A 51 0.88 -12.99 -6.11
C ALA A 51 -0.42 -13.50 -5.49
N ILE A 52 -0.79 -12.98 -4.32
CA ILE A 52 -2.02 -13.43 -3.65
C ILE A 52 -3.22 -12.75 -4.32
N PRO A 53 -4.21 -13.53 -4.77
CA PRO A 53 -5.39 -12.93 -5.40
C PRO A 53 -6.07 -11.94 -4.45
N GLY A 54 -6.52 -10.82 -5.00
CA GLY A 54 -7.17 -9.78 -4.23
C GLY A 54 -6.27 -8.61 -3.88
N TYR A 55 -4.97 -8.78 -3.97
CA TYR A 55 -4.06 -7.64 -3.88
C TYR A 55 -4.11 -6.89 -5.21
N VAL A 56 -4.25 -5.58 -5.15
CA VAL A 56 -4.40 -4.73 -6.34
C VAL A 56 -3.11 -4.02 -6.67
N SER A 57 -2.45 -3.45 -5.69
CA SER A 57 -1.22 -2.70 -5.90
C SER A 57 -0.45 -2.57 -4.60
N ALA A 58 0.80 -2.17 -4.72
CA ALA A 58 1.63 -1.88 -3.56
C ALA A 58 2.61 -0.79 -3.93
N ARG A 59 2.82 0.13 -3.01
CA ARG A 59 3.76 1.24 -3.22
C ARG A 59 4.50 1.50 -1.92
N ARG A 60 5.78 1.79 -2.05
CA ARG A 60 6.63 2.06 -0.92
C ARG A 60 7.07 3.52 -0.92
N PHE A 61 7.20 4.06 0.28
CA PHE A 61 7.58 5.46 0.46
C PHE A 61 8.60 5.56 1.57
N LYS A 62 9.51 6.52 1.42
CA LYS A 62 10.47 6.82 2.48
C LYS A 62 10.12 8.17 3.08
N LEU A 63 10.18 8.24 4.39
CA LEU A 63 9.85 9.46 5.13
C LEU A 63 10.73 10.61 4.68
N GLU A 64 10.10 11.74 4.35
CA GLU A 64 10.81 12.95 3.99
C GLU A 64 10.73 13.95 5.12
N ASP A 65 9.59 14.03 5.78
CA ASP A 65 9.38 14.95 6.87
C ASP A 65 8.17 14.49 7.68
N GLY A 66 8.24 14.58 8.99
CA GLY A 66 7.11 14.19 9.81
C GLY A 66 7.45 14.09 11.27
N ASN A 67 6.40 13.95 12.10
CA ASN A 67 6.52 13.75 13.53
C ASN A 67 5.99 12.37 13.89
N ASN A 68 6.72 11.66 14.73
CA ASN A 68 6.31 10.34 15.20
C ASN A 68 6.04 9.36 14.07
N ALA A 69 6.78 9.54 12.96
CA ALA A 69 6.61 8.70 11.78
C ALA A 69 7.85 7.84 11.60
N LEU A 70 7.66 6.61 11.16
CA LEU A 70 8.78 5.71 10.91
C LEU A 70 9.29 5.90 9.50
N LYS A 71 10.50 5.44 9.25
CA LYS A 71 11.26 5.77 8.06
C LYS A 71 10.61 5.27 6.76
N TYR A 72 10.08 4.05 6.77
CA TYR A 72 9.54 3.44 5.55
C TYR A 72 8.07 3.12 5.71
N LEU A 73 7.33 3.35 4.64
CA LEU A 73 5.89 3.09 4.62
C LEU A 73 5.57 2.30 3.36
N CYS A 74 4.71 1.31 3.50
CA CYS A 74 4.19 0.58 2.34
C CYS A 74 2.67 0.60 2.41
N ILE A 75 2.05 0.93 1.29
CA ILE A 75 0.60 0.88 1.16
C ILE A 75 0.27 -0.29 0.25
N TRP A 76 -0.46 -1.25 0.80
CA TRP A 76 -0.91 -2.43 0.06
C TRP A 76 -2.39 -2.24 -0.20
N GLU A 77 -2.74 -2.11 -1.46
CA GLU A 77 -4.14 -1.94 -1.84
C GLU A 77 -4.74 -3.30 -2.15
N MET A 78 -5.94 -3.56 -1.61
CA MET A 78 -6.63 -4.83 -1.79
C MET A 78 -8.08 -4.56 -2.14
N GLU A 79 -8.70 -5.55 -2.79
CA GLU A 79 -10.12 -5.43 -3.10
C GLU A 79 -10.95 -5.38 -1.84
N ASP A 80 -10.58 -6.18 -0.86
CA ASP A 80 -11.14 -6.16 0.49
C ASP A 80 -10.10 -6.84 1.37
N GLY A 81 -10.43 -7.07 2.62
CA GLY A 81 -9.48 -7.64 3.56
C GLY A 81 -9.29 -9.15 3.45
N SER A 82 -10.02 -9.81 2.56
CA SER A 82 -10.00 -11.27 2.51
C SER A 82 -8.65 -11.90 2.16
N PRO A 83 -7.78 -11.25 1.35
CA PRO A 83 -6.46 -11.86 1.10
C PRO A 83 -5.67 -12.18 2.36
N LEU A 84 -5.87 -11.42 3.42
CA LEU A 84 -5.15 -11.65 4.67
C LEU A 84 -5.66 -12.88 5.42
N GLN A 85 -6.78 -13.45 4.99
CA GLN A 85 -7.34 -14.66 5.55
C GLN A 85 -7.10 -15.87 4.64
N SER A 86 -6.45 -15.67 3.50
CA SER A 86 -6.31 -16.72 2.50
C SER A 86 -5.28 -17.75 2.92
N GLU A 87 -5.39 -18.94 2.34
CA GLU A 87 -4.41 -20.00 2.59
C GLU A 87 -3.04 -19.59 2.07
N MET A 88 -3.01 -18.89 0.93
CA MET A 88 -1.74 -18.46 0.36
C MET A 88 -0.99 -17.51 1.29
N TYR A 89 -1.73 -16.58 1.90
CA TYR A 89 -1.12 -15.64 2.84
C TYR A 89 -0.58 -16.39 4.06
N LYS A 90 -1.37 -17.32 4.60
CA LYS A 90 -0.94 -18.12 5.74
C LYS A 90 0.27 -18.95 5.40
N ASP A 91 0.27 -19.52 4.21
CA ASP A 91 1.36 -20.37 3.75
C ASP A 91 2.66 -19.57 3.63
N GLN A 92 2.58 -18.37 3.06
CA GLN A 92 3.75 -17.51 2.96
C GLN A 92 4.31 -17.17 4.33
N ASN A 93 3.43 -16.87 5.28
CA ASN A 93 3.87 -16.56 6.63
C ASN A 93 4.47 -17.75 7.35
N ALA A 94 4.04 -18.96 7.01
CA ALA A 94 4.52 -20.16 7.65
C ALA A 94 5.89 -20.59 7.14
N ARG A 95 6.34 -20.04 6.01
CA ARG A 95 7.61 -20.44 5.38
C ARG A 95 8.51 -19.24 5.15
N PRO A 96 9.01 -18.63 6.22
CA PRO A 96 9.91 -17.49 6.06
C PRO A 96 11.21 -17.91 5.41
N THR A 97 11.77 -17.02 4.59
CA THR A 97 13.07 -17.28 3.98
C THR A 97 14.18 -16.86 4.92
N GLU A 98 15.40 -17.31 4.61
CA GLU A 98 16.57 -16.89 5.38
C GLU A 98 16.72 -15.37 5.32
N LEU A 99 16.54 -14.80 4.14
CA LEU A 99 16.68 -13.35 3.98
C LEU A 99 15.67 -12.63 4.87
N TYR A 100 14.41 -13.08 4.87
CA TYR A 100 13.41 -12.46 5.74
C TYR A 100 13.83 -12.55 7.21
N LEU A 101 14.28 -13.73 7.63
CA LEU A 101 14.65 -13.92 9.04
C LEU A 101 15.79 -12.98 9.44
N ARG A 102 16.74 -12.77 8.52
CA ARG A 102 17.85 -11.88 8.78
C ARG A 102 17.40 -10.44 8.84
N VAL A 103 16.57 -10.02 7.87
CA VAL A 103 16.07 -8.65 7.80
C VAL A 103 15.16 -8.34 8.97
N ASN A 104 14.33 -9.30 9.35
CA ASN A 104 13.36 -9.09 10.42
C ASN A 104 14.05 -8.70 11.73
N LYS A 105 15.27 -9.22 11.96
CA LYS A 105 16.01 -8.89 13.18
C LYS A 105 16.47 -7.44 13.20
N THR A 106 16.54 -6.78 12.05
CA THR A 106 17.02 -5.40 11.97
C THR A 106 15.90 -4.39 12.08
N ILE A 107 14.65 -4.82 12.03
CA ILE A 107 13.51 -3.91 12.09
C ILE A 107 13.30 -3.50 13.54
N LYS A 108 13.50 -2.21 13.81
CA LYS A 108 13.49 -1.69 15.18
C LYS A 108 12.09 -1.35 15.68
N ALA A 109 11.21 -0.99 14.77
CA ALA A 109 9.85 -0.64 15.13
C ALA A 109 8.97 -0.82 13.91
N ARG A 110 7.70 -1.09 14.14
CA ARG A 110 6.75 -1.23 13.04
C ARG A 110 5.35 -0.87 13.50
N THR A 111 4.57 -0.37 12.56
CA THR A 111 3.14 -0.20 12.77
C THR A 111 2.41 -0.91 11.63
N ARG A 112 1.16 -1.25 11.86
CA ARG A 112 0.37 -1.96 10.87
C ARG A 112 -1.10 -1.61 11.10
N GLY A 113 -1.77 -1.16 10.05
CA GLY A 113 -3.19 -0.85 10.14
C GLY A 113 -3.90 -1.26 8.88
N LEU A 114 -5.07 -1.83 9.03
CA LEU A 114 -5.93 -2.19 7.91
C LEU A 114 -7.07 -1.19 7.88
N TYR A 115 -7.24 -0.52 6.74
CA TYR A 115 -8.21 0.55 6.60
C TYR A 115 -9.12 0.26 5.43
N HIS A 116 -10.39 0.61 5.55
CA HIS A 116 -11.23 0.48 4.39
C HIS A 116 -11.79 1.85 4.00
N GLN A 117 -12.05 1.99 2.72
CA GLN A 117 -12.42 3.27 2.14
C GLN A 117 -13.81 3.71 2.62
N VAL A 118 -13.89 4.97 3.06
CA VAL A 118 -15.17 5.52 3.50
C VAL A 118 -15.66 6.61 2.56
N TYR A 119 -14.78 7.17 1.75
CA TYR A 119 -15.14 8.18 0.77
C TYR A 119 -14.01 8.32 -0.24
N PRO A 120 -14.28 8.51 -1.54
CA PRO A 120 -15.60 8.44 -2.15
C PRO A 120 -16.13 7.02 -2.13
N GLU A 121 -17.10 6.69 -2.97
CA GLU A 121 -17.67 5.35 -2.96
C GLU A 121 -16.59 4.31 -3.21
N THR A 122 -16.80 3.15 -2.64
CA THR A 122 -15.89 2.02 -2.75
C THR A 122 -15.48 1.79 -4.20
N GLY A 123 -14.18 1.62 -4.40
CA GLY A 123 -13.65 1.32 -5.71
C GLY A 123 -13.37 2.52 -6.58
N THR A 124 -13.55 3.74 -6.07
CA THR A 124 -13.28 4.94 -6.83
C THR A 124 -12.35 5.86 -6.05
N SER A 125 -11.83 6.87 -6.73
CA SER A 125 -11.04 7.89 -6.05
C SER A 125 -11.59 9.25 -6.43
N PHE A 126 -11.45 10.19 -5.52
CA PHE A 126 -11.87 11.56 -5.78
C PHE A 126 -10.82 12.23 -6.66
N GLU A 127 -11.27 12.87 -7.73
CA GLU A 127 -10.39 13.62 -8.61
C GLU A 127 -11.06 14.93 -8.96
N ASP A 128 -10.38 16.02 -8.71
CA ASP A 128 -10.86 17.33 -9.08
C ASP A 128 -10.22 17.68 -10.41
N ARG A 129 -10.93 17.43 -11.49
CA ARG A 129 -10.41 17.61 -12.82
C ARG A 129 -10.71 18.99 -13.41
N SER A 130 -11.59 19.71 -12.77
CA SER A 130 -12.02 21.01 -13.29
C SER A 130 -11.52 22.16 -12.46
N GLY A 131 -10.81 21.87 -11.41
CA GLY A 131 -10.41 22.90 -10.48
C GLY A 131 -11.52 23.24 -9.51
N PHE A 132 -11.14 23.85 -8.43
CA PHE A 132 -12.09 24.21 -7.39
C PHE A 132 -12.76 25.52 -7.76
N HIS A 133 -14.07 25.55 -7.71
CA HIS A 133 -14.85 26.75 -8.05
C HIS A 133 -15.53 27.37 -6.85
N GLY A 134 -15.34 26.80 -5.69
CA GLY A 134 -15.92 27.36 -4.49
C GLY A 134 -15.15 28.57 -3.99
N GLU A 135 -15.80 29.33 -3.14
CA GLU A 135 -15.18 30.46 -2.52
C GLU A 135 -14.19 30.02 -1.46
N ARG A 136 -13.03 30.66 -1.45
CA ARG A 136 -12.01 30.31 -0.47
C ARG A 136 -11.90 31.40 0.57
N LEU A 137 -11.77 31.00 1.81
CA LEU A 137 -11.52 31.94 2.87
C LEU A 137 -10.08 32.40 2.82
N PRO A 138 -9.81 33.60 3.35
CA PRO A 138 -8.42 34.06 3.43
C PRO A 138 -7.59 33.11 4.26
N ALA A 139 -6.30 33.04 3.96
CA ALA A 139 -5.40 32.22 4.71
C ALA A 139 -5.34 32.72 6.15
N HIS A 140 -5.19 31.78 7.07
CA HIS A 140 -5.02 32.15 8.46
C HIS A 140 -3.61 32.64 8.67
N PRO A 141 -3.43 33.63 9.53
CA PRO A 141 -2.10 34.16 9.82
C PRO A 141 -1.21 33.15 10.51
#